data_df72a788369b59a54e3d8a225aafbd96
#
_entry.id   df72a788369b59a54e3d8a225aafbd96
#
_cell.length_a   1.000
_cell.length_b   1.000
_cell.length_c   1.000
_cell.angle_alpha   90.00
_cell.angle_beta   90.00
_cell.angle_gamma   90.00
#
_symmetry.space_group_name_H-M   'P 1'
#
loop_
_entity.id
_entity.type
_entity.pdbx_description
1 polymer ?
#
loop_
_entity_poly.entity_id
_entity_poly.type
_entity_poly.pdbx_seq_one_letter_code
_entity_poly.pdbx_strand_id
1 'polypeptide(L)'
;MANLKNLSKKSKSQSMGMHAEVLKGRTQQRFFDSEEAENFYYFGNFDVDFNKRTELDVKNMEAPQANKKIDELMSQGYGTIVIKNPQGKHSLGVGILNKLNLIFEGSLGYFGVGSCDGLTARITGRVGWSCAQNLMAGKVVVEKNAGSSFGAAIRGGDLICKGSVGARTGIDMKGGTIIVGGDAGAFTGFMMQRGRIIVLGNVGINLGDSMYDGTIFVGGKIGSFGSDAVTSDLTSSDKDWLKRKLKVAEINENFDVSKMKKIVAGKKLWNYDNLEPTEKKGAI
;
A
#
# COMPACT_ATOMS: atom_id res chain seq x y z
N MET A 1 19.18 -6.64 28.20
CA MET A 1 19.77 -7.10 26.89
C MET A 1 19.19 -8.49 26.61
N ALA A 2 18.01 -8.54 26.02
CA ALA A 2 17.38 -9.81 25.65
C ALA A 2 18.01 -10.32 24.35
N ASN A 3 18.39 -11.50 24.42
CA ASN A 3 19.10 -12.45 23.58
C ASN A 3 18.90 -12.29 22.05
N LEU A 4 19.58 -11.34 21.43
CA LEU A 4 19.69 -11.18 19.96
C LEU A 4 20.13 -12.47 19.25
N LYS A 5 20.82 -13.40 19.93
CA LYS A 5 21.23 -14.69 19.37
C LYS A 5 20.06 -15.65 19.10
N ASN A 6 18.96 -15.54 19.83
CA ASN A 6 17.77 -16.41 19.59
C ASN A 6 16.88 -15.87 18.46
N LEU A 7 16.83 -14.56 18.28
CA LEU A 7 16.13 -13.92 17.15
C LEU A 7 16.79 -14.26 15.81
N SER A 8 18.15 -14.25 15.76
CA SER A 8 18.88 -14.61 14.54
C SER A 8 18.76 -16.07 14.14
N LYS A 9 18.55 -16.99 15.10
CA LYS A 9 18.34 -18.41 14.80
C LYS A 9 16.92 -18.70 14.30
N LYS A 10 15.89 -18.04 14.84
CA LYS A 10 14.51 -18.20 14.36
C LYS A 10 14.34 -17.57 12.97
N SER A 11 14.91 -16.40 12.73
CA SER A 11 14.87 -15.74 11.42
C SER A 11 15.60 -16.51 10.33
N LYS A 12 16.74 -17.15 10.65
CA LYS A 12 17.48 -17.98 9.68
C LYS A 12 16.74 -19.25 9.28
N SER A 13 16.02 -19.92 10.18
CA SER A 13 15.27 -21.12 9.83
C SER A 13 13.97 -20.81 9.06
N GLN A 14 13.31 -19.71 9.37
CA GLN A 14 12.12 -19.24 8.65
C GLN A 14 12.48 -18.67 7.28
N SER A 15 13.58 -17.90 7.16
CA SER A 15 14.05 -17.43 5.88
C SER A 15 14.48 -18.54 4.93
N MET A 16 15.10 -19.62 5.43
CA MET A 16 15.45 -20.78 4.61
C MET A 16 14.23 -21.56 4.11
N GLY A 17 13.17 -21.68 4.91
CA GLY A 17 11.89 -22.25 4.47
C GLY A 17 11.20 -21.40 3.39
N MET A 18 11.15 -20.10 3.57
CA MET A 18 10.63 -19.16 2.57
C MET A 18 11.43 -19.19 1.26
N HIS A 19 12.75 -19.32 1.31
CA HIS A 19 13.61 -19.45 0.13
C HIS A 19 13.30 -20.68 -0.71
N ALA A 20 13.05 -21.83 -0.07
CA ALA A 20 12.73 -23.06 -0.77
C ALA A 20 11.37 -22.99 -1.49
N GLU A 21 10.40 -22.29 -0.93
CA GLU A 21 9.08 -22.09 -1.53
C GLU A 21 9.06 -20.99 -2.61
N VAL A 22 9.83 -19.91 -2.45
CA VAL A 22 10.02 -18.87 -3.48
C VAL A 22 10.63 -19.45 -4.75
N LEU A 23 11.51 -20.43 -4.62
CA LEU A 23 12.12 -21.12 -5.76
C LEU A 23 11.15 -22.06 -6.49
N LYS A 24 10.06 -22.51 -5.85
CA LYS A 24 9.05 -23.39 -6.44
C LYS A 24 7.91 -22.68 -7.17
N GLY A 25 7.75 -21.38 -6.97
CA GLY A 25 6.73 -20.59 -7.64
C GLY A 25 6.66 -19.17 -7.09
N ARG A 26 7.10 -18.21 -7.86
CA ARG A 26 7.14 -16.76 -7.53
C ARG A 26 5.81 -16.12 -7.21
N THR A 27 4.72 -16.84 -7.26
CA THR A 27 3.42 -16.25 -7.49
C THR A 27 2.62 -15.94 -6.24
N GLN A 28 3.02 -16.34 -5.03
CA GLN A 28 2.08 -16.23 -3.90
C GLN A 28 2.67 -15.91 -2.53
N GLN A 29 3.96 -15.70 -2.39
CA GLN A 29 4.45 -15.36 -1.06
C GLN A 29 4.20 -13.89 -0.76
N ARG A 30 3.46 -13.66 0.32
CA ARG A 30 3.48 -12.38 1.01
C ARG A 30 4.93 -12.14 1.43
N PHE A 31 5.46 -10.99 1.12
CA PHE A 31 6.82 -10.61 1.54
C PHE A 31 6.96 -10.64 3.06
N PHE A 32 5.86 -10.35 3.74
CA PHE A 32 5.71 -10.51 5.18
C PHE A 32 4.28 -10.94 5.48
N ASP A 33 4.10 -11.91 6.34
CA ASP A 33 2.84 -12.08 7.03
C ASP A 33 2.62 -10.84 7.93
N SER A 34 1.38 -10.41 8.10
CA SER A 34 1.07 -9.27 8.95
C SER A 34 1.60 -9.43 10.38
N GLU A 35 1.59 -10.66 10.91
CA GLU A 35 2.15 -10.98 12.23
C GLU A 35 3.68 -10.93 12.25
N GLU A 36 4.36 -11.34 11.17
CA GLU A 36 5.81 -11.25 11.07
C GLU A 36 6.27 -9.80 10.89
N ALA A 37 5.56 -8.99 10.11
CA ALA A 37 5.80 -7.57 10.00
C ALA A 37 5.63 -6.89 11.36
N GLU A 38 4.60 -7.24 12.12
CA GLU A 38 4.39 -6.73 13.46
C GLU A 38 5.58 -7.03 14.38
N ASN A 39 6.19 -8.20 14.31
CA ASN A 39 7.30 -8.59 15.16
C ASN A 39 8.67 -8.06 14.70
N PHE A 40 8.84 -7.72 13.42
CA PHE A 40 10.13 -7.30 12.86
C PHE A 40 10.34 -5.79 12.81
N TYR A 41 9.26 -5.03 12.59
CA TYR A 41 9.36 -3.59 12.29
C TYR A 41 8.96 -2.70 13.47
N TYR A 42 8.33 -3.28 14.48
CA TYR A 42 8.05 -2.54 15.70
C TYR A 42 9.23 -2.64 16.68
N PHE A 43 10.37 -2.13 16.26
CA PHE A 43 11.36 -1.69 17.24
C PHE A 43 10.71 -0.51 17.99
N GLY A 44 9.71 -0.85 18.79
CA GLY A 44 8.84 0.01 19.51
C GLY A 44 9.53 1.23 20.05
N ASN A 45 9.54 2.28 19.26
CA ASN A 45 10.09 3.52 19.71
C ASN A 45 9.17 4.11 20.78
N PHE A 46 7.85 3.85 20.66
CA PHE A 46 6.88 4.41 21.59
C PHE A 46 5.76 3.40 21.90
N ASP A 47 5.52 3.20 23.17
CA ASP A 47 4.33 2.50 23.66
C ASP A 47 3.17 3.50 23.68
N VAL A 48 2.15 3.28 22.84
CA VAL A 48 1.03 4.19 22.68
C VAL A 48 -0.29 3.54 23.07
N ASP A 49 -1.15 4.28 23.74
CA ASP A 49 -2.52 3.89 24.06
C ASP A 49 -3.48 4.48 23.01
N PHE A 50 -4.14 3.64 22.22
CA PHE A 50 -5.10 4.08 21.19
C PHE A 50 -6.33 4.79 21.76
N ASN A 51 -6.67 4.59 23.04
CA ASN A 51 -7.72 5.32 23.73
C ASN A 51 -7.27 6.72 24.15
N LYS A 52 -5.95 6.93 24.31
CA LYS A 52 -5.39 8.24 24.60
C LYS A 52 -5.36 9.08 23.32
N ARG A 53 -6.28 10.03 23.26
CA ARG A 53 -6.54 10.85 22.08
C ARG A 53 -6.18 12.31 22.34
N THR A 54 -5.66 12.99 21.31
CA THR A 54 -5.40 14.43 21.32
C THR A 54 -5.66 15.05 19.95
N GLU A 55 -5.71 16.38 19.90
CA GLU A 55 -5.80 17.17 18.67
C GLU A 55 -4.53 18.00 18.51
N LEU A 56 -4.07 18.13 17.27
CA LEU A 56 -2.95 18.94 16.87
C LEU A 56 -3.37 19.88 15.74
N ASP A 57 -3.47 21.17 15.99
CA ASP A 57 -3.71 22.19 14.96
C ASP A 57 -2.39 22.55 14.28
N VAL A 58 -2.28 22.23 12.98
CA VAL A 58 -1.07 22.49 12.19
C VAL A 58 -1.19 23.71 11.30
N LYS A 59 -2.21 24.57 11.49
CA LYS A 59 -2.47 25.76 10.66
C LYS A 59 -1.22 26.61 10.44
N ASN A 60 -0.53 26.93 11.52
CA ASN A 60 0.63 27.82 11.55
C ASN A 60 1.97 27.08 11.67
N MET A 61 2.00 25.76 11.36
CA MET A 61 3.20 24.93 11.40
C MET A 61 3.64 24.57 9.99
N GLU A 62 4.94 24.55 9.76
CA GLU A 62 5.52 23.86 8.61
C GLU A 62 5.48 22.34 8.82
N ALA A 63 5.51 21.55 7.72
CA ALA A 63 5.39 20.11 7.82
C ALA A 63 6.47 19.45 8.71
N PRO A 64 7.75 19.85 8.69
CA PRO A 64 8.76 19.29 9.60
C PRO A 64 8.43 19.53 11.08
N GLN A 65 7.90 20.71 11.41
CA GLN A 65 7.50 21.05 12.78
C GLN A 65 6.31 20.20 13.22
N ALA A 66 5.32 20.03 12.34
CA ALA A 66 4.14 19.22 12.60
C ALA A 66 4.51 17.73 12.78
N ASN A 67 5.39 17.20 11.94
CA ASN A 67 5.88 15.81 12.05
C ASN A 67 6.62 15.59 13.37
N LYS A 68 7.52 16.51 13.73
CA LYS A 68 8.20 16.46 15.05
C LYS A 68 7.21 16.46 16.21
N LYS A 69 6.13 17.26 16.09
CA LYS A 69 5.11 17.32 17.13
C LYS A 69 4.30 16.02 17.22
N ILE A 70 4.06 15.34 16.12
CA ILE A 70 3.47 13.99 16.11
C ILE A 70 4.38 13.01 16.88
N ASP A 71 5.69 13.02 16.64
CA ASP A 71 6.64 12.17 17.36
C ASP A 71 6.68 12.47 18.86
N GLU A 72 6.64 13.75 19.25
CA GLU A 72 6.55 14.15 20.64
C GLU A 72 5.26 13.64 21.33
N LEU A 73 4.13 13.68 20.63
CA LEU A 73 2.86 13.17 21.14
C LEU A 73 2.88 11.63 21.27
N MET A 74 3.45 10.91 20.30
CA MET A 74 3.67 9.46 20.41
C MET A 74 4.54 9.14 21.62
N SER A 75 5.65 9.86 21.85
CA SER A 75 6.51 9.66 23.02
C SER A 75 5.82 9.89 24.37
N GLN A 76 4.74 10.67 24.35
CA GLN A 76 3.85 10.88 25.51
C GLN A 76 2.75 9.81 25.64
N GLY A 77 2.76 8.79 24.76
CA GLY A 77 1.82 7.67 24.77
C GLY A 77 0.48 7.94 24.06
N TYR A 78 0.34 9.02 23.28
CA TYR A 78 -0.86 9.24 22.49
C TYR A 78 -0.90 8.28 21.31
N GLY A 79 -1.91 7.40 21.25
CA GLY A 79 -2.12 6.45 20.15
C GLY A 79 -3.12 6.91 19.09
N THR A 80 -3.88 8.00 19.36
CA THR A 80 -4.80 8.61 18.40
C THR A 80 -4.60 10.13 18.34
N ILE A 81 -4.20 10.66 17.19
CA ILE A 81 -3.95 12.10 17.00
C ILE A 81 -4.84 12.61 15.85
N VAL A 82 -5.62 13.65 16.13
CA VAL A 82 -6.44 14.34 15.12
C VAL A 82 -5.69 15.58 14.65
N ILE A 83 -5.33 15.61 13.39
CA ILE A 83 -4.63 16.72 12.76
C ILE A 83 -5.65 17.71 12.18
N LYS A 84 -5.73 18.88 12.78
CA LYS A 84 -6.61 19.97 12.34
C LYS A 84 -5.88 20.89 11.36
N ASN A 85 -6.62 21.43 10.39
CA ASN A 85 -6.13 22.42 9.43
C ASN A 85 -4.87 22.01 8.64
N PRO A 86 -4.79 20.81 8.07
CA PRO A 86 -3.61 20.40 7.29
C PRO A 86 -3.39 21.24 6.03
N GLN A 87 -4.43 21.82 5.45
CA GLN A 87 -4.40 22.82 4.36
C GLN A 87 -3.53 22.44 3.15
N GLY A 88 -3.51 21.15 2.79
CA GLY A 88 -2.73 20.68 1.64
C GLY A 88 -1.21 20.65 1.86
N LYS A 89 -0.74 20.69 3.09
CA LYS A 89 0.70 20.61 3.38
C LYS A 89 1.32 19.34 2.79
N HIS A 90 2.51 19.53 2.20
CA HIS A 90 3.31 18.43 1.66
C HIS A 90 4.04 17.68 2.79
N SER A 91 4.34 16.41 2.57
CA SER A 91 5.15 15.59 3.47
C SER A 91 4.67 15.58 4.93
N LEU A 92 3.37 15.68 5.15
CA LEU A 92 2.78 15.61 6.49
C LEU A 92 2.47 14.16 6.88
N GLY A 93 2.83 13.77 8.10
CA GLY A 93 2.64 12.41 8.63
C GLY A 93 3.57 11.38 7.98
N VAL A 94 4.80 11.77 7.59
CA VAL A 94 5.76 10.89 6.93
C VAL A 94 6.71 10.22 7.92
N GLY A 95 7.24 9.04 7.54
CA GLY A 95 8.30 8.35 8.27
C GLY A 95 7.86 7.79 9.62
N ILE A 96 6.58 7.60 9.84
CA ILE A 96 6.06 7.05 11.10
C ILE A 96 6.25 5.54 11.10
N LEU A 97 7.18 5.05 11.92
CA LEU A 97 7.52 3.64 12.09
C LEU A 97 6.93 3.11 13.40
N ASN A 98 5.67 3.40 13.65
CA ASN A 98 4.96 3.03 14.87
C ASN A 98 3.48 2.81 14.58
N LYS A 99 2.84 1.93 15.33
CA LYS A 99 1.37 1.85 15.33
C LYS A 99 0.81 3.16 15.85
N LEU A 100 0.02 3.84 15.04
CA LEU A 100 -0.59 5.11 15.36
C LEU A 100 -1.88 5.29 14.58
N ASN A 101 -2.88 5.91 15.17
CA ASN A 101 -4.07 6.39 14.47
C ASN A 101 -3.93 7.88 14.19
N LEU A 102 -3.84 8.25 12.90
CA LEU A 102 -3.88 9.64 12.45
C LEU A 102 -5.18 9.95 11.72
N ILE A 103 -5.86 10.99 12.12
CA ILE A 103 -7.06 11.50 11.44
C ILE A 103 -6.75 12.92 10.96
N PHE A 104 -6.66 13.10 9.65
CA PHE A 104 -6.45 14.41 9.05
C PHE A 104 -7.79 15.02 8.67
N GLU A 105 -8.19 16.09 9.34
CA GLU A 105 -9.39 16.84 9.02
C GLU A 105 -9.10 17.87 7.92
N GLY A 106 -9.06 17.39 6.68
CA GLY A 106 -8.78 18.19 5.50
C GLY A 106 -7.94 17.44 4.47
N SER A 107 -7.35 18.18 3.55
CA SER A 107 -6.55 17.67 2.44
C SER A 107 -5.06 17.69 2.76
N LEU A 108 -4.31 16.74 2.18
CA LEU A 108 -2.85 16.72 2.19
C LEU A 108 -2.30 17.08 0.81
N GLY A 109 -1.08 17.60 0.79
CA GLY A 109 -0.31 17.85 -0.42
C GLY A 109 0.42 16.59 -0.92
N TYR A 110 1.57 16.78 -1.54
CA TYR A 110 2.41 15.71 -2.06
C TYR A 110 3.08 14.93 -0.92
N PHE A 111 3.33 13.62 -1.13
CA PHE A 111 4.04 12.73 -0.22
C PHE A 111 3.41 12.57 1.18
N GLY A 112 2.12 12.92 1.36
CA GLY A 112 1.45 12.71 2.63
C GLY A 112 1.48 11.23 3.05
N VAL A 113 1.71 10.97 4.34
CA VAL A 113 1.80 9.63 4.98
C VAL A 113 2.72 8.65 4.27
N GLY A 114 3.80 9.16 3.65
CA GLY A 114 4.81 8.35 2.97
C GLY A 114 5.78 7.67 3.93
N SER A 115 6.36 6.53 3.51
CA SER A 115 7.39 5.77 4.24
C SER A 115 6.98 5.41 5.67
N CYS A 116 5.71 5.02 5.86
CA CYS A 116 5.17 4.62 7.16
C CYS A 116 5.11 3.11 7.30
N ASP A 117 5.21 2.64 8.56
CA ASP A 117 5.05 1.24 8.93
C ASP A 117 4.11 1.12 10.14
N GLY A 118 2.98 0.41 9.97
CA GLY A 118 1.98 0.20 11.00
C GLY A 118 0.96 1.32 11.21
N LEU A 119 1.06 2.41 10.46
CA LEU A 119 0.15 3.55 10.56
C LEU A 119 -1.27 3.21 10.11
N THR A 120 -2.26 3.62 10.89
CA THR A 120 -3.65 3.74 10.45
C THR A 120 -3.96 5.23 10.23
N ALA A 121 -4.17 5.64 8.98
CA ALA A 121 -4.45 7.03 8.65
C ALA A 121 -5.80 7.18 7.94
N ARG A 122 -6.56 8.21 8.30
CA ARG A 122 -7.76 8.64 7.59
C ARG A 122 -7.64 10.10 7.18
N ILE A 123 -7.76 10.39 5.90
CA ILE A 123 -7.71 11.75 5.34
C ILE A 123 -9.11 12.10 4.83
N THR A 124 -9.79 13.07 5.46
CA THR A 124 -11.17 13.46 5.10
C THR A 124 -11.25 14.26 3.81
N GLY A 125 -10.13 14.82 3.36
CA GLY A 125 -9.99 15.57 2.13
C GLY A 125 -9.44 14.74 0.98
N ARG A 126 -8.84 15.43 0.01
CA ARG A 126 -8.08 14.87 -1.10
C ARG A 126 -6.59 14.85 -0.78
N VAL A 127 -5.82 14.09 -1.55
CA VAL A 127 -4.36 14.05 -1.41
C VAL A 127 -3.68 14.37 -2.74
N GLY A 128 -2.48 14.93 -2.65
CA GLY A 128 -1.62 15.23 -3.79
C GLY A 128 -0.91 13.98 -4.34
N TRP A 129 0.19 14.20 -5.05
CA TRP A 129 0.99 13.13 -5.66
C TRP A 129 1.76 12.33 -4.63
N SER A 130 2.01 11.06 -4.94
CA SER A 130 2.83 10.14 -4.13
C SER A 130 2.36 9.98 -2.68
N CYS A 131 1.06 10.12 -2.41
CA CYS A 131 0.51 9.79 -1.10
C CYS A 131 0.75 8.30 -0.79
N ALA A 132 1.14 8.01 0.44
CA ALA A 132 1.49 6.68 0.93
C ALA A 132 2.59 5.96 0.13
N GLN A 133 3.51 6.72 -0.51
CA GLN A 133 4.68 6.15 -1.14
C GLN A 133 5.49 5.34 -0.12
N ASN A 134 5.97 4.16 -0.52
CA ASN A 134 6.73 3.24 0.34
C ASN A 134 6.01 2.82 1.64
N LEU A 135 4.68 2.81 1.68
CA LEU A 135 3.95 2.25 2.83
C LEU A 135 4.36 0.78 3.02
N MET A 136 4.83 0.42 4.21
CA MET A 136 5.28 -0.94 4.52
C MET A 136 4.16 -1.79 5.10
N ALA A 137 3.40 -1.25 6.05
CA ALA A 137 2.23 -1.88 6.65
C ALA A 137 1.25 -0.83 7.17
N GLY A 138 0.02 -1.27 7.50
CA GLY A 138 -1.01 -0.40 8.04
C GLY A 138 -2.18 -0.19 7.09
N LYS A 139 -3.01 0.80 7.38
CA LYS A 139 -4.20 1.13 6.60
C LYS A 139 -4.29 2.63 6.37
N VAL A 140 -4.35 3.05 5.11
CA VAL A 140 -4.54 4.48 4.75
C VAL A 140 -5.83 4.63 3.97
N VAL A 141 -6.72 5.51 4.43
CA VAL A 141 -8.00 5.81 3.78
C VAL A 141 -8.06 7.27 3.37
N VAL A 142 -8.27 7.52 2.09
CA VAL A 142 -8.53 8.84 1.50
C VAL A 142 -9.99 8.92 1.10
N GLU A 143 -10.75 9.82 1.72
CA GLU A 143 -12.21 9.92 1.51
C GLU A 143 -12.59 10.54 0.15
N LYS A 144 -11.69 11.29 -0.47
CA LYS A 144 -11.91 11.95 -1.77
C LYS A 144 -10.90 11.44 -2.79
N ASN A 145 -10.48 12.29 -3.71
CA ASN A 145 -9.57 11.92 -4.79
C ASN A 145 -8.10 11.97 -4.36
N ALA A 146 -7.26 11.20 -5.05
CA ALA A 146 -5.82 11.24 -4.92
C ALA A 146 -5.15 11.63 -6.26
N GLY A 147 -3.97 12.25 -6.14
CA GLY A 147 -3.15 12.62 -7.28
C GLY A 147 -2.43 11.42 -7.91
N SER A 148 -1.46 11.71 -8.79
CA SER A 148 -0.64 10.70 -9.45
C SER A 148 0.30 9.98 -8.49
N SER A 149 0.77 8.78 -8.90
CA SER A 149 1.71 7.94 -8.12
C SER A 149 1.18 7.56 -6.73
N PHE A 150 -0.14 7.44 -6.58
CA PHE A 150 -0.78 6.99 -5.36
C PHE A 150 -0.30 5.59 -5.00
N GLY A 151 0.30 5.42 -3.82
CA GLY A 151 0.87 4.15 -3.40
C GLY A 151 2.10 3.71 -4.19
N ALA A 152 2.91 4.65 -4.70
CA ALA A 152 4.15 4.29 -5.37
C ALA A 152 5.06 3.45 -4.48
N ALA A 153 5.60 2.35 -5.00
CA ALA A 153 6.49 1.42 -4.31
C ALA A 153 5.95 0.87 -2.97
N ILE A 154 4.63 0.84 -2.79
CA ILE A 154 4.00 0.25 -1.60
C ILE A 154 4.45 -1.19 -1.44
N ARG A 155 4.79 -1.58 -0.21
CA ARG A 155 5.29 -2.92 0.14
C ARG A 155 4.27 -3.79 0.86
N GLY A 156 3.34 -3.16 1.58
CA GLY A 156 2.31 -3.87 2.34
C GLY A 156 1.17 -2.96 2.77
N GLY A 157 0.25 -3.49 3.55
CA GLY A 157 -0.92 -2.78 4.04
C GLY A 157 -2.03 -2.59 3.01
N ASP A 158 -3.06 -1.87 3.42
CA ASP A 158 -4.23 -1.53 2.60
C ASP A 158 -4.29 -0.01 2.37
N LEU A 159 -4.18 0.41 1.12
CA LEU A 159 -4.27 1.81 0.70
C LEU A 159 -5.56 2.04 -0.08
N ILE A 160 -6.45 2.87 0.45
CA ILE A 160 -7.83 3.01 -0.02
C ILE A 160 -8.06 4.46 -0.45
N CYS A 161 -8.54 4.67 -1.67
CA CYS A 161 -9.07 5.94 -2.14
C CYS A 161 -10.55 5.76 -2.51
N LYS A 162 -11.46 6.43 -1.81
CA LYS A 162 -12.90 6.31 -2.11
C LYS A 162 -13.30 7.02 -3.40
N GLY A 163 -12.53 7.98 -3.85
CA GLY A 163 -12.68 8.67 -5.13
C GLY A 163 -11.80 8.10 -6.23
N SER A 164 -11.42 8.96 -7.18
CA SER A 164 -10.55 8.65 -8.30
C SER A 164 -9.08 8.95 -7.99
N VAL A 165 -8.18 8.29 -8.72
CA VAL A 165 -6.73 8.46 -8.57
C VAL A 165 -6.08 8.87 -9.89
N GLY A 166 -4.92 9.52 -9.80
CA GLY A 166 -4.16 9.96 -10.96
C GLY A 166 -3.39 8.84 -11.68
N ALA A 167 -2.54 9.25 -12.60
CA ALA A 167 -1.66 8.34 -13.34
C ALA A 167 -0.63 7.67 -12.43
N ARG A 168 -0.09 6.53 -12.88
CA ARG A 168 0.96 5.76 -12.19
C ARG A 168 0.58 5.31 -10.77
N THR A 169 -0.71 5.08 -10.52
CA THR A 169 -1.18 4.48 -9.27
C THR A 169 -0.57 3.09 -9.12
N GLY A 170 0.07 2.81 -7.98
CA GLY A 170 0.76 1.54 -7.73
C GLY A 170 2.00 1.30 -8.59
N ILE A 171 2.64 2.37 -9.13
CA ILE A 171 3.93 2.24 -9.80
C ILE A 171 4.95 1.56 -8.88
N ASP A 172 5.71 0.59 -9.43
CA ASP A 172 6.75 -0.16 -8.71
C ASP A 172 6.24 -0.84 -7.42
N MET A 173 4.96 -1.18 -7.37
CA MET A 173 4.31 -1.80 -6.23
C MET A 173 4.97 -3.15 -5.90
N LYS A 174 5.37 -3.35 -4.66
CA LYS A 174 6.09 -4.54 -4.18
C LYS A 174 5.26 -5.47 -3.29
N GLY A 175 4.06 -5.06 -2.94
CA GLY A 175 3.13 -5.82 -2.11
C GLY A 175 1.93 -4.98 -1.67
N GLY A 176 1.11 -5.49 -0.76
CA GLY A 176 -0.07 -4.80 -0.25
C GLY A 176 -1.27 -4.78 -1.21
N THR A 177 -2.25 -3.95 -0.88
CA THR A 177 -3.48 -3.79 -1.66
C THR A 177 -3.80 -2.31 -1.85
N ILE A 178 -4.04 -1.89 -3.10
CA ILE A 178 -4.60 -0.56 -3.42
C ILE A 178 -6.04 -0.74 -3.86
N ILE A 179 -6.97 0.04 -3.30
CA ILE A 179 -8.40 0.00 -3.62
C ILE A 179 -8.84 1.41 -4.02
N VAL A 180 -9.44 1.51 -5.21
CA VAL A 180 -9.91 2.76 -5.80
C VAL A 180 -11.41 2.65 -6.08
N GLY A 181 -12.20 3.51 -5.45
CA GLY A 181 -13.65 3.55 -5.61
C GLY A 181 -14.12 4.19 -6.92
N GLY A 182 -13.32 5.07 -7.51
CA GLY A 182 -13.57 5.74 -8.78
C GLY A 182 -12.66 5.22 -9.89
N ASP A 183 -12.24 6.13 -10.76
CA ASP A 183 -11.38 5.87 -11.92
C ASP A 183 -9.89 5.96 -11.56
N ALA A 184 -9.03 5.29 -12.33
CA ALA A 184 -7.59 5.40 -12.23
C ALA A 184 -6.97 5.89 -13.56
N GLY A 185 -5.90 6.69 -13.46
CA GLY A 185 -5.25 7.28 -14.61
C GLY A 185 -4.40 6.31 -15.42
N ALA A 186 -3.66 6.84 -16.40
CA ALA A 186 -2.74 6.08 -17.23
C ALA A 186 -1.61 5.43 -16.42
N PHE A 187 -1.04 4.33 -16.95
CA PHE A 187 0.07 3.61 -16.33
C PHE A 187 -0.22 3.08 -14.91
N THR A 188 -1.46 2.79 -14.59
CA THR A 188 -1.80 2.12 -13.32
C THR A 188 -1.12 0.75 -13.27
N GLY A 189 -0.38 0.46 -12.19
CA GLY A 189 0.40 -0.77 -12.02
C GLY A 189 1.68 -0.84 -12.87
N PHE A 190 2.23 0.30 -13.32
CA PHE A 190 3.48 0.34 -14.07
C PHE A 190 4.63 -0.28 -13.28
N MET A 191 5.35 -1.24 -13.87
CA MET A 191 6.44 -1.99 -13.24
C MET A 191 6.07 -2.67 -11.92
N MET A 192 4.79 -2.99 -11.74
CA MET A 192 4.30 -3.68 -10.55
C MET A 192 5.01 -5.03 -10.37
N GLN A 193 5.57 -5.27 -9.21
CA GLN A 193 6.31 -6.49 -8.90
C GLN A 193 5.46 -7.52 -8.18
N ARG A 194 4.53 -7.06 -7.30
CA ARG A 194 3.63 -7.90 -6.49
C ARG A 194 2.46 -7.09 -5.96
N GLY A 195 1.53 -7.76 -5.28
CA GLY A 195 0.40 -7.12 -4.64
C GLY A 195 -0.85 -7.11 -5.51
N ARG A 196 -1.83 -6.31 -5.12
CA ARG A 196 -3.12 -6.25 -5.81
C ARG A 196 -3.64 -4.82 -5.91
N ILE A 197 -4.17 -4.47 -7.07
CA ILE A 197 -4.86 -3.20 -7.31
C ILE A 197 -6.30 -3.50 -7.67
N ILE A 198 -7.26 -2.83 -7.02
CA ILE A 198 -8.70 -2.90 -7.32
C ILE A 198 -9.13 -1.52 -7.77
N VAL A 199 -9.70 -1.40 -8.96
CA VAL A 199 -10.31 -0.16 -9.48
C VAL A 199 -11.76 -0.46 -9.83
N LEU A 200 -12.72 0.18 -9.16
CA LEU A 200 -14.13 -0.05 -9.44
C LEU A 200 -14.60 0.66 -10.70
N GLY A 201 -14.00 1.78 -11.04
CA GLY A 201 -14.27 2.56 -12.24
C GLY A 201 -13.40 2.16 -13.44
N ASN A 202 -13.15 3.15 -14.31
CA ASN A 202 -12.36 3.00 -15.52
C ASN A 202 -10.86 3.14 -15.23
N VAL A 203 -10.03 2.60 -16.13
CA VAL A 203 -8.58 2.78 -16.08
C VAL A 203 -8.10 3.37 -17.41
N GLY A 204 -7.13 4.29 -17.35
CA GLY A 204 -6.55 4.94 -18.50
C GLY A 204 -5.74 3.99 -19.39
N ILE A 205 -4.91 4.58 -20.25
CA ILE A 205 -4.03 3.84 -21.18
C ILE A 205 -2.84 3.21 -20.44
N ASN A 206 -2.26 2.18 -21.07
CA ASN A 206 -1.04 1.49 -20.61
C ASN A 206 -1.19 0.87 -19.19
N LEU A 207 -2.34 0.21 -18.96
CA LEU A 207 -2.59 -0.53 -17.72
C LEU A 207 -1.59 -1.68 -17.57
N GLY A 208 -0.91 -1.77 -16.41
CA GLY A 208 0.01 -2.85 -16.09
C GLY A 208 1.25 -2.91 -16.98
N ASP A 209 1.65 -1.77 -17.57
CA ASP A 209 2.84 -1.74 -18.41
C ASP A 209 4.06 -2.25 -17.67
N SER A 210 4.77 -3.18 -18.30
CA SER A 210 6.01 -3.77 -17.77
C SER A 210 5.88 -4.40 -16.37
N MET A 211 4.69 -4.84 -15.99
CA MET A 211 4.52 -5.51 -14.70
C MET A 211 5.24 -6.86 -14.67
N TYR A 212 5.94 -7.13 -13.56
CA TYR A 212 6.65 -8.39 -13.32
C TYR A 212 5.71 -9.49 -12.82
N ASP A 213 4.86 -9.13 -11.87
CA ASP A 213 3.86 -10.00 -11.25
C ASP A 213 2.80 -9.13 -10.54
N GLY A 214 1.86 -9.76 -9.84
CA GLY A 214 0.75 -9.11 -9.19
C GLY A 214 -0.55 -9.23 -9.96
N THR A 215 -1.60 -8.59 -9.46
CA THR A 215 -2.94 -8.69 -10.06
C THR A 215 -3.65 -7.34 -10.00
N ILE A 216 -4.25 -6.94 -11.11
CA ILE A 216 -5.09 -5.74 -11.19
C ILE A 216 -6.51 -6.19 -11.53
N PHE A 217 -7.49 -5.71 -10.75
CA PHE A 217 -8.92 -5.94 -10.99
C PHE A 217 -9.57 -4.63 -11.40
N VAL A 218 -10.28 -4.63 -12.54
CA VAL A 218 -10.93 -3.44 -13.10
C VAL A 218 -12.42 -3.69 -13.33
N GLY A 219 -13.26 -2.87 -12.72
CA GLY A 219 -14.72 -2.94 -12.88
C GLY A 219 -15.24 -2.25 -14.13
N GLY A 220 -14.57 -1.19 -14.58
CA GLY A 220 -14.98 -0.37 -15.71
C GLY A 220 -14.26 -0.69 -17.03
N LYS A 221 -14.11 0.33 -17.87
CA LYS A 221 -13.40 0.26 -19.14
C LYS A 221 -11.90 0.39 -18.95
N ILE A 222 -11.12 -0.27 -19.79
CA ILE A 222 -9.66 -0.16 -19.88
C ILE A 222 -9.33 0.58 -21.15
N GLY A 223 -8.58 1.69 -21.03
CA GLY A 223 -8.17 2.51 -22.18
C GLY A 223 -7.26 1.74 -23.13
N SER A 224 -6.19 1.16 -22.63
CA SER A 224 -5.35 0.18 -23.30
C SER A 224 -4.54 -0.62 -22.29
N PHE A 225 -4.06 -1.80 -22.71
CA PHE A 225 -3.07 -2.56 -21.96
C PHE A 225 -1.67 -2.01 -22.21
N GLY A 226 -0.81 -2.07 -21.21
CA GLY A 226 0.61 -1.85 -21.34
C GLY A 226 1.34 -3.08 -21.87
N SER A 227 2.67 -2.98 -22.01
CA SER A 227 3.50 -4.09 -22.47
C SER A 227 3.39 -5.27 -21.52
N ASP A 228 3.11 -6.45 -22.08
CA ASP A 228 3.01 -7.73 -21.38
C ASP A 228 1.87 -7.84 -20.33
N ALA A 229 0.95 -6.89 -20.27
CA ALA A 229 -0.26 -7.02 -19.47
C ALA A 229 -1.31 -7.84 -20.24
N VAL A 230 -1.84 -8.90 -19.62
CA VAL A 230 -2.84 -9.79 -20.24
C VAL A 230 -4.03 -10.01 -19.32
N THR A 231 -5.17 -10.35 -19.93
CA THR A 231 -6.35 -10.77 -19.16
C THR A 231 -6.19 -12.21 -18.67
N SER A 232 -6.80 -12.50 -17.53
CA SER A 232 -6.86 -13.82 -16.90
C SER A 232 -8.27 -14.09 -16.39
N ASP A 233 -8.61 -15.35 -16.18
CA ASP A 233 -9.89 -15.74 -15.63
C ASP A 233 -10.07 -15.30 -14.19
N LEU A 234 -11.25 -14.80 -13.90
CA LEU A 234 -11.65 -14.42 -12.54
C LEU A 234 -12.18 -15.65 -11.81
N THR A 235 -11.38 -16.17 -10.87
CA THR A 235 -11.74 -17.37 -10.10
C THR A 235 -12.77 -17.10 -9.00
N SER A 236 -13.37 -18.14 -8.44
CA SER A 236 -14.24 -18.02 -7.26
C SER A 236 -13.50 -17.41 -6.06
N SER A 237 -12.27 -17.84 -5.83
CA SER A 237 -11.40 -17.31 -4.77
C SER A 237 -11.13 -15.81 -4.95
N ASP A 238 -10.92 -15.35 -6.18
CA ASP A 238 -10.76 -13.91 -6.48
C ASP A 238 -12.04 -13.15 -6.09
N LYS A 239 -13.22 -13.66 -6.47
CA LYS A 239 -14.51 -13.01 -6.17
C LYS A 239 -14.75 -12.92 -4.67
N ASP A 240 -14.47 -13.98 -3.92
CA ASP A 240 -14.63 -13.97 -2.46
C ASP A 240 -13.63 -13.04 -1.77
N TRP A 241 -12.40 -12.99 -2.27
CA TRP A 241 -11.39 -12.07 -1.77
C TRP A 241 -11.77 -10.61 -2.05
N LEU A 242 -12.24 -10.30 -3.27
CA LEU A 242 -12.72 -8.96 -3.66
C LEU A 242 -13.87 -8.50 -2.77
N LYS A 243 -14.89 -9.33 -2.54
CA LYS A 243 -16.02 -9.01 -1.65
C LYS A 243 -15.53 -8.65 -0.25
N ARG A 244 -14.63 -9.47 0.33
CA ARG A 244 -14.07 -9.19 1.67
C ARG A 244 -13.30 -7.87 1.69
N LYS A 245 -12.48 -7.60 0.66
CA LYS A 245 -11.68 -6.36 0.60
C LYS A 245 -12.53 -5.11 0.42
N LEU A 246 -13.57 -5.14 -0.40
CA LEU A 246 -14.50 -4.02 -0.56
C LEU A 246 -15.26 -3.73 0.73
N LYS A 247 -15.69 -4.77 1.45
CA LYS A 247 -16.33 -4.61 2.76
C LYS A 247 -15.39 -3.97 3.79
N VAL A 248 -14.15 -4.43 3.91
CA VAL A 248 -13.14 -3.84 4.81
C VAL A 248 -12.78 -2.41 4.43
N ALA A 249 -12.83 -2.09 3.14
CA ALA A 249 -12.59 -0.75 2.61
C ALA A 249 -13.77 0.21 2.80
N GLU A 250 -14.96 -0.31 3.14
CA GLU A 250 -16.21 0.46 3.19
C GLU A 250 -16.51 1.17 1.86
N ILE A 251 -16.24 0.48 0.75
CA ILE A 251 -16.47 0.98 -0.61
C ILE A 251 -17.45 0.07 -1.33
N ASN A 252 -18.57 0.61 -1.72
CA ASN A 252 -19.57 -0.01 -2.61
C ASN A 252 -19.71 -1.53 -2.40
N GLU A 253 -20.10 -1.94 -1.21
CA GLU A 253 -20.19 -3.34 -0.78
C GLU A 253 -21.10 -4.18 -1.69
N ASN A 254 -22.04 -3.52 -2.39
CA ASN A 254 -22.96 -4.15 -3.35
C ASN A 254 -22.42 -4.22 -4.78
N PHE A 255 -21.13 -3.87 -5.00
CA PHE A 255 -20.52 -3.95 -6.31
C PHE A 255 -20.50 -5.40 -6.81
N ASP A 256 -20.98 -5.60 -8.05
CA ASP A 256 -20.96 -6.93 -8.68
C ASP A 256 -19.54 -7.30 -9.13
N VAL A 257 -18.80 -7.92 -8.25
CA VAL A 257 -17.41 -8.33 -8.50
C VAL A 257 -17.27 -9.35 -9.64
N SER A 258 -18.36 -10.01 -10.04
CA SER A 258 -18.34 -10.99 -11.14
C SER A 258 -18.06 -10.33 -12.50
N LYS A 259 -18.32 -9.02 -12.61
CA LYS A 259 -18.08 -8.21 -13.82
C LYS A 259 -16.66 -7.66 -13.93
N MET A 260 -15.84 -7.83 -12.89
CA MET A 260 -14.47 -7.32 -12.92
C MET A 260 -13.61 -8.10 -13.91
N LYS A 261 -12.71 -7.38 -14.56
CA LYS A 261 -11.66 -7.95 -15.40
C LYS A 261 -10.43 -8.15 -14.54
N LYS A 262 -9.79 -9.31 -14.64
CA LYS A 262 -8.53 -9.62 -13.98
C LYS A 262 -7.39 -9.49 -14.97
N ILE A 263 -6.37 -8.74 -14.59
CA ILE A 263 -5.17 -8.48 -15.39
C ILE A 263 -3.94 -8.96 -14.62
N VAL A 264 -3.05 -9.65 -15.33
CA VAL A 264 -1.80 -10.22 -14.79
C VAL A 264 -0.67 -10.00 -15.78
N ALA A 265 0.58 -10.25 -15.35
CA ALA A 265 1.74 -10.25 -16.24
C ALA A 265 1.69 -11.45 -17.20
N GLY A 266 1.93 -11.21 -18.49
CA GLY A 266 2.02 -12.23 -19.52
C GLY A 266 3.33 -13.02 -19.47
N LYS A 267 4.31 -12.56 -18.70
CA LYS A 267 5.62 -13.19 -18.45
C LYS A 267 6.50 -13.33 -19.71
N LYS A 268 6.33 -12.45 -20.69
CA LYS A 268 7.10 -12.45 -21.94
C LYS A 268 8.26 -11.46 -21.92
N LEU A 269 8.14 -10.35 -21.18
CA LEU A 269 9.19 -9.33 -21.07
C LEU A 269 10.39 -9.81 -20.25
N TRP A 270 10.14 -10.64 -19.26
CA TRP A 270 11.13 -11.08 -18.30
C TRP A 270 11.44 -12.54 -18.48
N ASN A 271 12.72 -12.88 -18.61
CA ASN A 271 13.17 -14.25 -18.83
C ASN A 271 13.17 -15.04 -17.50
N TYR A 272 11.98 -15.29 -16.97
CA TYR A 272 11.81 -15.94 -15.66
C TYR A 272 12.37 -17.35 -15.61
N ASP A 273 12.41 -18.07 -16.72
CA ASP A 273 12.84 -19.45 -16.78
C ASP A 273 14.36 -19.59 -16.88
N ASN A 274 15.05 -18.55 -17.38
CA ASN A 274 16.50 -18.52 -17.60
C ASN A 274 17.22 -17.44 -16.81
N LEU A 275 16.80 -17.20 -15.58
CA LEU A 275 17.48 -16.23 -14.71
C LEU A 275 18.93 -16.65 -14.46
N GLU A 276 19.82 -15.66 -14.58
CA GLU A 276 21.22 -15.81 -14.17
C GLU A 276 21.32 -16.26 -12.70
N PRO A 277 22.37 -17.04 -12.31
CA PRO A 277 22.54 -17.48 -10.93
C PRO A 277 22.54 -16.34 -9.90
N THR A 278 23.02 -15.17 -10.29
CA THR A 278 23.01 -13.97 -9.45
C THR A 278 21.63 -13.37 -9.28
N GLU A 279 20.80 -13.41 -10.33
CA GLU A 279 19.39 -12.97 -10.28
C GLU A 279 18.53 -13.95 -9.48
N LYS A 280 18.82 -15.25 -9.55
CA LYS A 280 18.20 -16.27 -8.70
C LYS A 280 18.48 -16.05 -7.21
N LYS A 281 19.66 -15.51 -6.87
CA LYS A 281 20.01 -15.14 -5.50
C LYS A 281 19.41 -13.82 -5.05
N GLY A 282 19.20 -12.88 -5.99
CA GLY A 282 18.61 -11.56 -5.73
C GLY A 282 17.07 -11.52 -5.81
N ALA A 283 16.44 -12.62 -6.20
CA ALA A 283 14.96 -12.76 -6.23
C ALA A 283 14.38 -13.07 -4.83
N ILE A 284 14.97 -12.45 -3.81
CA ILE A 284 14.59 -12.55 -2.40
C ILE A 284 13.67 -11.38 -2.07
#